data_b74128403f521af3dab3f649217ed871
#
_entry.id   b74128403f521af3dab3f649217ed871
#
_cell.length_a   1.000
_cell.length_b   1.000
_cell.length_c   1.000
_cell.angle_alpha   90.00
_cell.angle_beta   90.00
_cell.angle_gamma   90.00
#
_symmetry.space_group_name_H-M   'P 1'
#
loop_
_entity.id
_entity.type
_entity.pdbx_description
1 polymer ?
#
loop_
_entity_poly.entity_id
_entity_poly.type
_entity_poly.pdbx_seq_one_letter_code
_entity_poly.pdbx_strand_id
1 'polypeptide(L)'
;KTLFPTRRSSDLAEALLGALRDALPPFPARLPRTQLAPATQMTSWLLGSAPEGFALDADCELKAPGEDGAVIRCTRQDLTASEIRAHLETGKQVTKLGLIWQERIRFVLTEDLTVRRLQFLDVLQEEAEQAGDDAESLFEATFALMTGELALLTAALIEALGGESERGIGAAPAATTTARAMQR
;
A
#
# COMPACT_ATOMS: atom_id res chain seq x y z
N LYS A 1 -17.95 28.49 18.92
CA LYS A 1 -17.45 27.62 17.82
C LYS A 1 -16.10 27.10 18.23
N THR A 2 -16.07 25.95 18.89
CA THR A 2 -14.82 25.29 19.29
C THR A 2 -14.31 24.54 18.06
N LEU A 3 -13.32 25.11 17.39
CA LEU A 3 -12.57 24.41 16.35
C LEU A 3 -11.70 23.36 17.06
N PHE A 4 -12.12 22.12 17.06
CA PHE A 4 -11.23 21.01 17.39
C PHE A 4 -10.19 20.94 16.26
N PRO A 5 -8.87 20.98 16.56
CA PRO A 5 -7.86 20.76 15.55
C PRO A 5 -8.05 19.36 14.99
N THR A 6 -8.31 19.26 13.70
CA THR A 6 -8.40 17.99 13.00
C THR A 6 -7.00 17.36 13.05
N ARG A 7 -6.77 16.42 13.96
CA ARG A 7 -5.51 15.68 14.03
C ARG A 7 -5.36 14.92 12.71
N ARG A 8 -4.19 15.00 12.10
CA ARG A 8 -3.88 14.20 10.93
C ARG A 8 -3.85 12.72 11.35
N SER A 9 -4.24 11.82 10.45
CA SER A 9 -4.18 10.37 10.74
C SER A 9 -2.78 9.89 11.12
N SER A 10 -1.72 10.52 10.60
CA SER A 10 -0.33 10.30 11.02
C SER A 10 -0.10 10.61 12.50
N ASP A 11 -0.64 11.73 13.01
CA ASP A 11 -0.44 12.14 14.41
C ASP A 11 -1.13 11.18 15.39
N LEU A 12 -2.28 10.61 14.97
CA LEU A 12 -2.99 9.58 15.74
C LEU A 12 -2.22 8.26 15.74
N ALA A 13 -1.65 7.86 14.60
CA ALA A 13 -0.84 6.65 14.48
C ALA A 13 0.44 6.76 15.34
N GLU A 14 1.11 7.90 15.32
CA GLU A 14 2.30 8.15 16.17
C GLU A 14 1.95 8.12 17.66
N ALA A 15 0.83 8.72 18.05
CA ALA A 15 0.37 8.70 19.44
C ALA A 15 0.03 7.26 19.91
N LEU A 16 -0.63 6.46 19.05
CA LEU A 16 -0.92 5.05 19.33
C LEU A 16 0.37 4.24 19.47
N LEU A 17 1.31 4.38 18.54
CA LEU A 17 2.59 3.69 18.60
C LEU A 17 3.41 4.09 19.84
N GLY A 18 3.34 5.36 20.25
CA GLY A 18 3.93 5.84 21.49
C GLY A 18 3.33 5.11 22.69
N ALA A 19 2.02 5.12 22.82
CA ALA A 19 1.33 4.44 23.92
C ALA A 19 1.61 2.92 23.97
N LEU A 20 1.69 2.28 22.79
CA LEU A 20 2.04 0.84 22.71
C LEU A 20 3.48 0.57 23.14
N ARG A 21 4.44 1.44 22.79
CA ARG A 21 5.84 1.30 23.26
C ARG A 21 5.97 1.47 24.76
N ASP A 22 5.18 2.37 25.35
CA ASP A 22 5.18 2.59 26.80
C ASP A 22 4.53 1.42 27.57
N ALA A 23 3.47 0.84 27.01
CA ALA A 23 2.71 -0.24 27.63
C ALA A 23 3.35 -1.63 27.45
N LEU A 24 4.05 -1.87 26.33
CA LEU A 24 4.54 -3.18 25.89
C LEU A 24 6.04 -3.13 25.49
N PRO A 25 6.96 -2.80 26.38
CA PRO A 25 8.38 -2.80 26.02
C PRO A 25 8.95 -4.25 26.00
N PRO A 26 9.78 -4.63 25.00
CA PRO A 26 10.09 -3.88 23.78
C PRO A 26 8.99 -4.03 22.70
N PHE A 27 8.58 -2.91 22.09
CA PHE A 27 7.64 -2.90 20.97
C PHE A 27 8.34 -2.44 19.67
N PRO A 28 8.98 -3.35 18.92
CA PRO A 28 9.75 -3.01 17.72
C PRO A 28 8.84 -2.81 16.50
N ALA A 29 8.15 -1.66 16.41
CA ALA A 29 7.41 -1.29 15.23
C ALA A 29 8.36 -0.72 14.16
N ARG A 30 8.34 -1.28 12.96
CA ARG A 30 9.12 -0.83 11.78
C ARG A 30 8.18 -0.71 10.59
N LEU A 31 8.50 0.24 9.69
CA LEU A 31 7.82 0.30 8.39
C LEU A 31 8.24 -0.89 7.54
N PRO A 32 7.30 -1.59 6.90
CA PRO A 32 7.61 -2.69 6.02
C PRO A 32 8.43 -2.19 4.82
N ARG A 33 9.33 -3.04 4.33
CA ARG A 33 10.08 -2.85 3.09
C ARG A 33 9.92 -4.09 2.25
N THR A 34 9.67 -3.91 0.98
CA THR A 34 9.44 -5.01 0.04
C THR A 34 10.66 -5.22 -0.84
N GLN A 35 10.83 -6.45 -1.35
CA GLN A 35 11.94 -6.80 -2.24
C GLN A 35 11.78 -6.10 -3.59
N LEU A 36 10.56 -5.96 -4.07
CA LEU A 36 10.22 -5.30 -5.33
C LEU A 36 9.69 -3.89 -5.06
N ALA A 37 10.06 -2.94 -5.91
CA ALA A 37 9.61 -1.56 -5.79
C ALA A 37 8.11 -1.46 -6.12
N PRO A 38 7.28 -0.83 -5.27
CA PRO A 38 5.84 -0.75 -5.50
C PRO A 38 5.47 -0.12 -6.86
N ALA A 39 6.15 0.95 -7.28
CA ALA A 39 5.90 1.59 -8.58
C ALA A 39 6.09 0.63 -9.76
N THR A 40 7.16 -0.19 -9.73
CA THR A 40 7.45 -1.20 -10.76
C THR A 40 6.38 -2.28 -10.79
N GLN A 41 5.98 -2.78 -9.62
CA GLN A 41 4.97 -3.83 -9.53
C GLN A 41 3.58 -3.34 -9.93
N MET A 42 3.15 -2.17 -9.45
CA MET A 42 1.89 -1.56 -9.87
C MET A 42 1.84 -1.32 -11.38
N THR A 43 2.97 -0.93 -11.99
CA THR A 43 3.08 -0.78 -13.44
C THR A 43 2.93 -2.13 -14.16
N SER A 44 3.55 -3.18 -13.64
CA SER A 44 3.41 -4.54 -14.17
C SER A 44 1.98 -5.06 -14.04
N TRP A 45 1.31 -4.83 -12.91
CA TRP A 45 -0.09 -5.24 -12.71
C TRP A 45 -1.03 -4.53 -13.68
N LEU A 46 -0.79 -3.26 -13.97
CA LEU A 46 -1.61 -2.49 -14.89
C LEU A 46 -1.40 -2.89 -16.35
N LEU A 47 -0.19 -3.33 -16.72
CA LEU A 47 0.12 -3.87 -18.05
C LEU A 47 -0.35 -5.30 -18.28
N GLY A 48 -0.37 -6.10 -17.23
CA GLY A 48 -0.67 -7.53 -17.27
C GLY A 48 -1.95 -7.85 -16.50
N SER A 49 -1.79 -8.37 -15.31
CA SER A 49 -2.88 -8.71 -14.40
C SER A 49 -2.50 -8.39 -12.95
N ALA A 50 -3.48 -7.98 -12.16
CA ALA A 50 -3.31 -7.85 -10.73
C ALA A 50 -2.93 -9.21 -10.11
N PRO A 51 -2.20 -9.22 -8.98
CA PRO A 51 -1.86 -10.46 -8.28
C PRO A 51 -3.12 -11.16 -7.75
N GLU A 52 -2.98 -12.43 -7.42
CA GLU A 52 -4.09 -13.23 -6.90
C GLU A 52 -4.75 -12.56 -5.69
N GLY A 53 -6.07 -12.56 -5.68
CA GLY A 53 -6.88 -11.91 -4.64
C GLY A 53 -7.03 -10.40 -4.80
N PHE A 54 -6.38 -9.77 -5.78
CA PHE A 54 -6.52 -8.35 -6.08
C PHE A 54 -7.20 -8.12 -7.43
N ALA A 55 -8.01 -7.07 -7.49
CA ALA A 55 -8.58 -6.55 -8.73
C ALA A 55 -8.19 -5.06 -8.88
N LEU A 56 -8.06 -4.60 -10.13
CA LEU A 56 -7.84 -3.19 -10.41
C LEU A 56 -9.14 -2.42 -10.16
N ASP A 57 -9.03 -1.29 -9.46
CA ASP A 57 -10.11 -0.31 -9.34
C ASP A 57 -9.94 0.80 -10.38
N ALA A 58 -10.86 1.74 -10.44
CA ALA A 58 -11.00 2.73 -11.50
C ALA A 58 -10.08 3.97 -11.37
N ASP A 59 -9.16 4.01 -10.40
CA ASP A 59 -8.29 5.15 -10.12
C ASP A 59 -6.81 4.80 -10.31
N CYS A 60 -6.06 5.62 -11.08
CA CYS A 60 -4.60 5.52 -11.12
C CYS A 60 -3.93 6.89 -11.30
N GLU A 61 -2.66 6.97 -10.92
CA GLU A 61 -1.79 8.10 -11.21
C GLU A 61 -0.50 7.57 -11.85
N LEU A 62 -0.16 8.14 -13.01
CA LEU A 62 1.04 7.83 -13.78
C LEU A 62 1.98 9.04 -13.75
N LYS A 63 3.28 8.82 -13.60
CA LYS A 63 4.29 9.86 -13.63
C LYS A 63 5.39 9.51 -14.64
N ALA A 64 5.79 10.47 -15.44
CA ALA A 64 6.96 10.35 -16.30
C ALA A 64 8.25 10.30 -15.45
N PRO A 65 9.33 9.66 -15.92
CA PRO A 65 10.61 9.67 -15.23
C PRO A 65 11.13 11.08 -14.98
N GLY A 66 11.82 11.27 -13.85
CA GLY A 66 12.40 12.55 -13.42
C GLY A 66 11.57 13.28 -12.37
N GLU A 67 12.21 14.23 -11.66
CA GLU A 67 11.58 14.98 -10.56
C GLU A 67 10.37 15.78 -11.02
N ASP A 68 10.48 16.47 -12.19
CA ASP A 68 9.42 17.28 -12.80
C ASP A 68 8.60 16.52 -13.84
N GLY A 69 8.60 15.18 -13.78
CA GLY A 69 7.90 14.33 -14.75
C GLY A 69 6.39 14.64 -14.80
N ALA A 70 5.85 14.73 -16.02
CA ALA A 70 4.42 14.98 -16.24
C ALA A 70 3.57 13.91 -15.54
N VAL A 71 2.54 14.35 -14.81
CA VAL A 71 1.63 13.49 -14.04
C VAL A 71 0.29 13.39 -14.78
N ILE A 72 -0.22 12.17 -14.93
CA ILE A 72 -1.54 11.86 -15.46
C ILE A 72 -2.35 11.21 -14.34
N ARG A 73 -3.56 11.71 -14.12
CA ARG A 73 -4.51 11.14 -13.17
C ARG A 73 -5.72 10.61 -13.92
N CYS A 74 -5.99 9.33 -13.72
CA CYS A 74 -7.18 8.65 -14.21
C CYS A 74 -8.11 8.42 -13.02
N THR A 75 -9.36 8.84 -13.16
CA THR A 75 -10.34 8.67 -12.10
C THR A 75 -11.63 8.14 -12.71
N ARG A 76 -12.19 7.09 -12.13
CA ARG A 76 -13.40 6.41 -12.61
C ARG A 76 -13.31 5.98 -14.07
N GLN A 77 -12.16 5.47 -14.46
CA GLN A 77 -11.86 5.07 -15.82
C GLN A 77 -11.51 3.58 -15.88
N ASP A 78 -11.81 2.94 -17.01
CA ASP A 78 -11.32 1.61 -17.29
C ASP A 78 -9.79 1.64 -17.44
N LEU A 79 -9.09 1.06 -16.50
CA LEU A 79 -7.63 1.04 -16.46
C LEU A 79 -7.03 0.08 -17.52
N THR A 80 -7.85 -0.76 -18.16
CA THR A 80 -7.41 -1.65 -19.27
C THR A 80 -7.44 -0.96 -20.62
N ALA A 81 -7.93 0.28 -20.70
CA ALA A 81 -8.05 1.05 -21.93
C ALA A 81 -6.68 1.27 -22.60
N SER A 82 -6.68 1.28 -23.93
CA SER A 82 -5.48 1.46 -24.76
C SER A 82 -4.73 2.75 -24.49
N GLU A 83 -5.43 3.81 -24.10
CA GLU A 83 -4.85 5.12 -23.77
C GLU A 83 -3.91 5.04 -22.57
N ILE A 84 -4.31 4.30 -21.53
CA ILE A 84 -3.48 4.09 -20.32
C ILE A 84 -2.25 3.26 -20.68
N ARG A 85 -2.45 2.22 -21.48
CA ARG A 85 -1.36 1.36 -21.96
C ARG A 85 -0.34 2.17 -22.78
N ALA A 86 -0.77 3.06 -23.67
CA ALA A 86 0.09 3.93 -24.46
C ALA A 86 0.96 4.84 -23.56
N HIS A 87 0.42 5.33 -22.45
CA HIS A 87 1.20 6.10 -21.49
C HIS A 87 2.29 5.29 -20.79
N LEU A 88 2.02 4.03 -20.46
CA LEU A 88 3.00 3.13 -19.86
C LEU A 88 4.10 2.75 -20.89
N GLU A 89 3.75 2.52 -22.14
CA GLU A 89 4.68 2.27 -23.24
C GLU A 89 5.63 3.45 -23.49
N THR A 90 5.20 4.68 -23.19
CA THR A 90 6.07 5.87 -23.24
C THR A 90 6.98 6.00 -22.01
N GLY A 91 7.04 5.00 -21.16
CA GLY A 91 7.96 4.93 -20.00
C GLY A 91 7.43 5.60 -18.72
N LYS A 92 6.15 5.98 -18.67
CA LYS A 92 5.55 6.43 -17.41
C LYS A 92 5.38 5.25 -16.45
N GLN A 93 5.51 5.52 -15.16
CA GLN A 93 5.32 4.54 -14.10
C GLN A 93 4.09 4.87 -13.27
N VAL A 94 3.47 3.83 -12.72
CA VAL A 94 2.34 3.97 -11.81
C VAL A 94 2.85 4.41 -10.44
N THR A 95 2.41 5.58 -9.99
CA THR A 95 2.73 6.11 -8.66
C THR A 95 1.59 5.91 -7.65
N LYS A 96 0.37 5.74 -8.15
CA LYS A 96 -0.81 5.36 -7.35
C LYS A 96 -1.70 4.44 -8.15
N LEU A 97 -2.22 3.41 -7.49
CA LEU A 97 -3.12 2.43 -8.10
C LEU A 97 -4.27 2.11 -7.15
N GLY A 98 -5.49 2.26 -7.65
CA GLY A 98 -6.69 1.78 -6.99
C GLY A 98 -6.78 0.26 -7.10
N LEU A 99 -7.02 -0.39 -5.98
CA LEU A 99 -7.10 -1.83 -5.86
C LEU A 99 -8.32 -2.22 -5.01
N ILE A 100 -8.89 -3.38 -5.33
CA ILE A 100 -9.88 -4.06 -4.52
C ILE A 100 -9.29 -5.41 -4.13
N TRP A 101 -9.26 -5.69 -2.83
CA TRP A 101 -8.77 -6.95 -2.29
C TRP A 101 -9.93 -7.85 -1.87
N GLN A 102 -9.98 -9.05 -2.44
CA GLN A 102 -10.98 -10.10 -2.18
C GLN A 102 -12.45 -9.62 -2.17
N GLU A 103 -12.76 -8.58 -2.94
CA GLU A 103 -14.09 -7.92 -2.94
C GLU A 103 -14.53 -7.38 -1.57
N ARG A 104 -13.60 -7.27 -0.62
CA ARG A 104 -13.86 -6.89 0.79
C ARG A 104 -13.31 -5.51 1.14
N ILE A 105 -12.14 -5.15 0.59
CA ILE A 105 -11.46 -3.87 0.89
C ILE A 105 -11.06 -3.17 -0.40
N ARG A 106 -11.51 -1.93 -0.55
CA ARG A 106 -11.05 -0.99 -1.58
C ARG A 106 -10.02 -0.05 -0.99
N PHE A 107 -8.93 0.23 -1.72
CA PHE A 107 -7.90 1.17 -1.29
C PHE A 107 -7.08 1.68 -2.47
N VAL A 108 -6.24 2.68 -2.21
CA VAL A 108 -5.23 3.17 -3.17
C VAL A 108 -3.85 2.88 -2.60
N LEU A 109 -3.06 2.10 -3.32
CA LEU A 109 -1.65 1.86 -3.02
C LEU A 109 -0.80 2.95 -3.69
N THR A 110 0.22 3.45 -2.98
CA THR A 110 1.16 4.45 -3.49
C THR A 110 2.57 3.90 -3.63
N GLU A 111 3.43 4.57 -4.40
CA GLU A 111 4.82 4.16 -4.65
C GLU A 111 5.69 4.12 -3.38
N ASP A 112 5.31 4.85 -2.34
CA ASP A 112 5.95 4.85 -1.01
C ASP A 112 5.35 3.80 -0.06
N LEU A 113 4.61 2.83 -0.57
CA LEU A 113 3.96 1.76 0.19
C LEU A 113 2.90 2.28 1.19
N THR A 114 2.30 3.43 0.92
CA THR A 114 1.22 3.95 1.75
C THR A 114 -0.13 3.47 1.21
N VAL A 115 -0.98 2.95 2.09
CA VAL A 115 -2.38 2.62 1.81
C VAL A 115 -3.25 3.84 2.08
N ARG A 116 -3.99 4.30 1.08
CA ARG A 116 -4.87 5.49 1.16
C ARG A 116 -6.29 5.14 0.78
N ARG A 117 -7.25 5.96 1.20
CA ARG A 117 -8.68 5.81 0.89
C ARG A 117 -9.21 4.40 1.16
N LEU A 118 -8.74 3.79 2.24
CA LEU A 118 -9.17 2.47 2.65
C LEU A 118 -10.66 2.49 2.99
N GLN A 119 -11.41 1.59 2.38
CA GLN A 119 -12.84 1.43 2.55
C GLN A 119 -13.18 -0.05 2.65
N PHE A 120 -13.85 -0.43 3.71
CA PHE A 120 -14.46 -1.75 3.84
C PHE A 120 -15.75 -1.77 3.02
N LEU A 121 -15.90 -2.80 2.18
CA LEU A 121 -17.06 -2.95 1.32
C LEU A 121 -18.22 -3.61 2.06
N ASP A 122 -19.41 -3.56 1.47
CA ASP A 122 -20.67 -3.92 2.10
C ASP A 122 -20.68 -5.32 2.73
N VAL A 123 -19.99 -6.30 2.12
CA VAL A 123 -19.85 -7.67 2.66
C VAL A 123 -19.32 -7.67 4.09
N LEU A 124 -18.27 -6.86 4.38
CA LEU A 124 -17.72 -6.75 5.73
C LEU A 124 -18.61 -5.97 6.69
N GLN A 125 -19.35 -5.01 6.18
CA GLN A 125 -20.31 -4.25 6.99
C GLN A 125 -21.47 -5.12 7.41
N GLU A 126 -22.02 -5.93 6.51
CA GLU A 126 -23.08 -6.90 6.79
C GLU A 126 -22.63 -7.99 7.79
N GLU A 127 -21.39 -8.50 7.65
CA GLU A 127 -20.83 -9.46 8.61
C GLU A 127 -20.69 -8.84 10.01
N ALA A 128 -20.26 -7.58 10.09
CA ALA A 128 -20.11 -6.87 11.35
C ALA A 128 -21.48 -6.63 12.03
N GLU A 129 -22.50 -6.24 11.26
CA GLU A 129 -23.84 -6.00 11.78
C GLU A 129 -24.51 -7.28 12.35
N GLN A 130 -24.14 -8.46 11.84
CA GLN A 130 -24.66 -9.74 12.30
C GLN A 130 -23.95 -10.27 13.55
N ALA A 131 -22.84 -9.67 13.97
CA ALA A 131 -21.95 -10.21 14.99
C ALA A 131 -22.27 -9.76 16.44
N GLY A 132 -23.24 -8.85 16.64
CA GLY A 132 -23.57 -8.37 18.00
C GLY A 132 -24.96 -7.77 18.11
N ASP A 133 -25.61 -7.99 19.25
CA ASP A 133 -26.97 -7.51 19.56
C ASP A 133 -26.96 -6.17 20.32
N ASP A 134 -25.84 -5.77 20.89
CA ASP A 134 -25.67 -4.52 21.62
C ASP A 134 -24.45 -3.73 21.11
N ALA A 135 -24.35 -2.45 21.45
CA ALA A 135 -23.35 -1.54 20.91
C ALA A 135 -21.90 -1.91 21.28
N GLU A 136 -21.68 -2.53 22.43
CA GLU A 136 -20.34 -2.95 22.88
C GLU A 136 -19.88 -4.18 22.12
N SER A 137 -20.72 -5.21 22.08
CA SER A 137 -20.46 -6.45 21.32
C SER A 137 -20.29 -6.16 19.81
N LEU A 138 -21.09 -5.25 19.26
CA LEU A 138 -20.98 -4.83 17.87
C LEU A 138 -19.65 -4.12 17.62
N PHE A 139 -19.20 -3.24 18.52
CA PHE A 139 -17.92 -2.56 18.40
C PHE A 139 -16.74 -3.55 18.46
N GLU A 140 -16.74 -4.46 19.41
CA GLU A 140 -15.68 -5.46 19.56
C GLU A 140 -15.61 -6.38 18.34
N ALA A 141 -16.73 -6.90 17.88
CA ALA A 141 -16.81 -7.75 16.70
C ALA A 141 -16.33 -7.00 15.43
N THR A 142 -16.81 -5.76 15.22
CA THR A 142 -16.38 -4.93 14.10
C THR A 142 -14.88 -4.65 14.15
N PHE A 143 -14.36 -4.30 15.31
CA PHE A 143 -12.92 -4.04 15.49
C PHE A 143 -12.08 -5.29 15.22
N ALA A 144 -12.48 -6.44 15.74
CA ALA A 144 -11.79 -7.71 15.52
C ALA A 144 -11.82 -8.10 14.02
N LEU A 145 -12.96 -7.97 13.37
CA LEU A 145 -13.12 -8.26 11.94
C LEU A 145 -12.23 -7.35 11.09
N MET A 146 -12.32 -6.03 11.29
CA MET A 146 -11.55 -5.05 10.53
C MET A 146 -10.04 -5.23 10.72
N THR A 147 -9.58 -5.45 11.94
CA THR A 147 -8.14 -5.65 12.23
C THR A 147 -7.64 -6.97 11.66
N GLY A 148 -8.44 -8.03 11.70
CA GLY A 148 -8.13 -9.32 11.07
C GLY A 148 -7.97 -9.18 9.56
N GLU A 149 -8.90 -8.53 8.89
CA GLU A 149 -8.85 -8.27 7.45
C GLU A 149 -7.65 -7.40 7.05
N LEU A 150 -7.32 -6.37 7.83
CA LEU A 150 -6.15 -5.54 7.58
C LEU A 150 -4.83 -6.31 7.75
N ALA A 151 -4.76 -7.24 8.68
CA ALA A 151 -3.60 -8.10 8.85
C ALA A 151 -3.39 -9.01 7.62
N LEU A 152 -4.47 -9.62 7.13
CA LEU A 152 -4.46 -10.45 5.92
C LEU A 152 -4.11 -9.63 4.66
N LEU A 153 -4.71 -8.46 4.48
CA LEU A 153 -4.39 -7.54 3.38
C LEU A 153 -2.90 -7.14 3.42
N THR A 154 -2.37 -6.82 4.60
CA THR A 154 -0.96 -6.41 4.74
C THR A 154 -0.03 -7.54 4.33
N ALA A 155 -0.29 -8.77 4.77
CA ALA A 155 0.49 -9.95 4.41
C ALA A 155 0.43 -10.20 2.88
N ALA A 156 -0.76 -10.16 2.28
CA ALA A 156 -0.96 -10.36 0.85
C ALA A 156 -0.26 -9.27 0.01
N LEU A 157 -0.29 -7.99 0.44
CA LEU A 157 0.43 -6.91 -0.23
C LEU A 157 1.95 -7.10 -0.19
N ILE A 158 2.50 -7.48 0.95
CA ILE A 158 3.94 -7.75 1.10
C ILE A 158 4.34 -8.91 0.17
N GLU A 159 3.56 -9.98 0.13
CA GLU A 159 3.81 -11.12 -0.75
C GLU A 159 3.73 -10.72 -2.23
N ALA A 160 2.72 -9.98 -2.64
CA ALA A 160 2.56 -9.47 -4.00
C ALA A 160 3.70 -8.54 -4.44
N LEU A 161 4.41 -7.93 -3.48
CA LEU A 161 5.58 -7.09 -3.69
C LEU A 161 6.91 -7.86 -3.49
N GLY A 162 6.87 -9.19 -3.58
CA GLY A 162 8.04 -10.07 -3.56
C GLY A 162 8.52 -10.47 -2.16
N GLY A 163 7.72 -10.19 -1.13
CA GLY A 163 8.07 -10.46 0.26
C GLY A 163 8.81 -9.32 0.94
N GLU A 164 9.03 -9.47 2.24
CA GLU A 164 9.76 -8.49 3.05
C GLU A 164 11.25 -8.48 2.70
N SER A 165 11.85 -7.29 2.61
CA SER A 165 13.27 -7.12 2.37
C SER A 165 14.05 -7.10 3.68
N GLU A 166 14.94 -8.07 3.87
CA GLU A 166 15.85 -8.14 5.02
C GLU A 166 16.98 -7.09 5.01
N ARG A 167 17.13 -6.30 3.93
CA ARG A 167 18.17 -5.29 3.84
C ARG A 167 17.90 -4.17 4.84
N GLY A 168 18.57 -4.28 5.99
CA GLY A 168 18.63 -3.21 6.99
C GLY A 168 19.11 -1.89 6.37
N ILE A 169 18.72 -0.78 7.00
CA ILE A 169 19.26 0.56 6.70
C ILE A 169 20.78 0.48 6.86
N GLY A 170 21.56 0.53 5.76
CA GLY A 170 23.01 0.68 5.89
C GLY A 170 23.91 -0.09 4.95
N ALA A 171 23.42 -0.75 3.91
CA ALA A 171 24.32 -1.27 2.88
C ALA A 171 24.29 -0.37 1.65
N ALA A 172 25.20 0.61 1.60
CA ALA A 172 25.62 1.22 0.34
C ALA A 172 26.09 0.10 -0.61
N PRO A 173 25.81 0.15 -1.93
CA PRO A 173 26.31 -0.84 -2.85
C PRO A 173 27.84 -0.88 -2.75
N ALA A 174 28.38 -2.05 -2.44
CA ALA A 174 29.80 -2.28 -2.47
C ALA A 174 30.29 -1.95 -3.88
N ALA A 175 31.09 -0.91 -4.01
CA ALA A 175 31.76 -0.56 -5.24
C ALA A 175 32.62 -1.77 -5.64
N THR A 176 32.25 -2.42 -6.75
CA THR A 176 33.03 -3.49 -7.35
C THR A 176 34.31 -2.87 -7.87
N THR A 177 35.36 -2.90 -7.05
CA THR A 177 36.71 -2.55 -7.46
C THR A 177 37.19 -3.61 -8.44
N THR A 178 37.03 -3.34 -9.72
CA THR A 178 37.67 -4.11 -10.77
C THR A 178 39.21 -3.83 -10.69
N ALA A 179 39.88 -4.68 -9.98
CA ALA A 179 41.36 -4.71 -10.01
C ALA A 179 41.81 -5.11 -11.42
N ARG A 180 42.21 -4.12 -12.20
CA ARG A 180 42.88 -4.30 -13.48
C ARG A 180 44.30 -4.79 -13.20
N ALA A 181 44.50 -6.10 -13.26
CA ALA A 181 45.82 -6.69 -13.27
C ALA A 181 46.52 -6.28 -14.56
N MET A 182 47.49 -5.39 -14.43
CA MET A 182 48.57 -5.19 -15.44
C MET A 182 49.49 -6.37 -15.34
N GLN A 183 49.52 -7.21 -16.38
CA GLN A 183 50.64 -8.10 -16.65
C GLN A 183 51.55 -7.43 -17.63
N ARG A 184 52.80 -7.39 -17.20
CA ARG A 184 53.95 -7.24 -18.07
C ARG A 184 54.34 -8.57 -18.71
#